data_618f13275575aaa31570b90f45ad008c
#
_entry.id   618f13275575aaa31570b90f45ad008c
#
_cell.length_a   1.000
_cell.length_b   1.000
_cell.length_c   1.000
_cell.angle_alpha   90.00
_cell.angle_beta   90.00
_cell.angle_gamma   90.00
#
_symmetry.space_group_name_H-M   'P 1'
#
loop_
_entity.id
_entity.type
_entity.pdbx_description
1 polymer ?
#
loop_
_entity_poly.entity_id
_entity_poly.type
_entity_poly.pdbx_seq_one_letter_code
_entity_poly.pdbx_strand_id
1 'polypeptide(L)'
;GKLDPGEHIVACAVREVLEETGHAVSLGVPLGVQRYPVAGATKEVLYWAARADDSAPPWPGTPEIDRLEFVPAARAASRLTHPRDIEFVEIAGQSLGSPVSDTAPLVILRHTKALGRKRWDGADADRPLDPKGIAQADRLAVLLACFGITRVVSSDSLRCVDTVRPFATSVRAHVELEPRVTEEAHESAPRGAADAVRELLTSGDPVVLCSHRPVLPTLLDALGDLPESPLPPHDVTADTLSPGSFVVVHRRVGTGEVEIVGVERHDL
;
A
#
# COMPACT_ATOMS: atom_id res chain seq x y z
N GLY A 1 3.62 16.87 -8.91
CA GLY A 1 5.01 16.67 -8.66
C GLY A 1 5.75 15.81 -9.69
N LYS A 2 7.03 15.57 -9.48
CA LYS A 2 7.87 14.77 -10.36
C LYS A 2 8.60 13.69 -9.55
N LEU A 3 8.71 12.50 -10.14
CA LEU A 3 9.45 11.38 -9.56
C LEU A 3 10.97 11.67 -9.58
N ASP A 4 11.62 11.56 -8.43
CA ASP A 4 13.06 11.67 -8.32
C ASP A 4 13.77 10.38 -8.77
N PRO A 5 15.05 10.44 -9.22
CA PRO A 5 15.78 9.26 -9.62
C PRO A 5 15.86 8.20 -8.49
N GLY A 6 15.29 7.01 -8.72
CA GLY A 6 15.27 5.92 -7.77
C GLY A 6 14.20 6.01 -6.67
N GLU A 7 13.38 7.05 -6.70
CA GLU A 7 12.23 7.20 -5.83
C GLU A 7 11.08 6.26 -6.28
N HIS A 8 10.31 5.76 -5.33
CA HIS A 8 9.11 4.99 -5.63
C HIS A 8 7.90 5.91 -5.78
N ILE A 9 6.98 5.58 -6.69
CA ILE A 9 5.87 6.46 -7.08
C ILE A 9 4.95 6.85 -5.90
N VAL A 10 4.66 5.95 -4.96
CA VAL A 10 3.84 6.29 -3.77
C VAL A 10 4.56 7.21 -2.80
N ALA A 11 5.89 7.07 -2.67
CA ALA A 11 6.69 7.98 -1.84
C ALA A 11 6.73 9.39 -2.48
N CYS A 12 6.90 9.46 -3.80
CA CYS A 12 6.80 10.71 -4.55
C CYS A 12 5.44 11.40 -4.30
N ALA A 13 4.33 10.67 -4.43
CA ALA A 13 3.00 11.24 -4.25
C ALA A 13 2.84 11.87 -2.86
N VAL A 14 3.27 11.19 -1.80
CA VAL A 14 3.18 11.71 -0.42
C VAL A 14 4.14 12.88 -0.19
N ARG A 15 5.39 12.79 -0.68
CA ARG A 15 6.39 13.86 -0.56
C ARG A 15 5.93 15.15 -1.24
N GLU A 16 5.47 15.06 -2.48
CA GLU A 16 5.02 16.24 -3.24
C GLU A 16 3.82 16.93 -2.58
N VAL A 17 2.84 16.16 -2.08
CA VAL A 17 1.73 16.77 -1.33
C VAL A 17 2.23 17.49 -0.08
N LEU A 18 3.16 16.89 0.66
CA LEU A 18 3.74 17.52 1.85
C LEU A 18 4.50 18.82 1.49
N GLU A 19 5.33 18.79 0.44
CA GLU A 19 6.11 19.93 -0.01
C GLU A 19 5.21 21.09 -0.51
N GLU A 20 4.19 20.76 -1.31
CA GLU A 20 3.31 21.75 -1.89
C GLU A 20 2.26 22.30 -0.92
N THR A 21 1.82 21.49 0.06
CA THR A 21 0.67 21.85 0.92
C THR A 21 0.98 21.94 2.41
N GLY A 22 2.13 21.40 2.84
CA GLY A 22 2.46 21.25 4.27
C GLY A 22 1.68 20.16 5.00
N HIS A 23 0.76 19.46 4.32
CA HIS A 23 -0.03 18.39 4.91
C HIS A 23 0.62 17.02 4.68
N ALA A 24 0.87 16.27 5.75
CA ALA A 24 1.13 14.86 5.66
C ALA A 24 -0.16 14.14 5.20
N VAL A 25 -0.01 13.14 4.33
CA VAL A 25 -1.17 12.39 3.81
C VAL A 25 -0.91 10.89 3.87
N SER A 26 -2.00 10.13 4.00
CA SER A 26 -2.01 8.69 3.76
C SER A 26 -2.79 8.40 2.48
N LEU A 27 -2.19 7.59 1.59
CA LEU A 27 -2.81 7.20 0.33
C LEU A 27 -3.98 6.24 0.58
N GLY A 28 -5.08 6.51 -0.07
CA GLY A 28 -6.26 5.66 -0.15
C GLY A 28 -6.37 5.02 -1.54
N VAL A 29 -7.61 4.87 -2.02
CA VAL A 29 -7.92 4.17 -3.27
C VAL A 29 -7.22 4.82 -4.46
N PRO A 30 -6.58 4.02 -5.34
CA PRO A 30 -6.05 4.51 -6.60
C PRO A 30 -7.21 4.92 -7.52
N LEU A 31 -7.07 6.09 -8.17
CA LEU A 31 -8.13 6.66 -9.03
C LEU A 31 -7.85 6.44 -10.52
N GLY A 32 -6.60 6.21 -10.90
CA GLY A 32 -6.22 5.95 -12.28
C GLY A 32 -4.99 6.68 -12.77
N VAL A 33 -4.75 6.57 -14.07
CA VAL A 33 -3.59 7.14 -14.77
C VAL A 33 -4.03 8.07 -15.88
N GLN A 34 -3.53 9.27 -15.87
CA GLN A 34 -3.67 10.20 -17.00
C GLN A 34 -2.42 10.17 -17.87
N ARG A 35 -2.60 10.08 -19.19
CA ARG A 35 -1.51 10.08 -20.17
C ARG A 35 -1.70 11.20 -21.17
N TYR A 36 -0.67 12.03 -21.39
CA TYR A 36 -0.72 13.07 -22.39
C TYR A 36 0.67 13.43 -22.93
N PRO A 37 0.76 13.91 -24.19
CA PRO A 37 2.04 14.28 -24.79
C PRO A 37 2.58 15.59 -24.19
N VAL A 38 3.88 15.61 -23.90
CA VAL A 38 4.64 16.80 -23.47
C VAL A 38 6.02 16.76 -24.14
N ALA A 39 6.35 17.78 -24.93
CA ALA A 39 7.69 17.93 -25.53
C ALA A 39 8.23 16.67 -26.23
N GLY A 40 7.38 15.94 -26.95
CA GLY A 40 7.78 14.74 -27.69
C GLY A 40 7.82 13.43 -26.86
N ALA A 41 7.50 13.50 -25.58
CA ALA A 41 7.36 12.34 -24.70
C ALA A 41 5.92 12.20 -24.19
N THR A 42 5.57 11.04 -23.67
CA THR A 42 4.30 10.85 -22.96
C THR A 42 4.52 11.08 -21.47
N LYS A 43 3.80 12.04 -20.88
CA LYS A 43 3.73 12.22 -19.44
C LYS A 43 2.63 11.30 -18.89
N GLU A 44 2.97 10.53 -17.85
CA GLU A 44 2.01 9.77 -17.05
C GLU A 44 1.86 10.44 -15.69
N VAL A 45 0.62 10.60 -15.25
CA VAL A 45 0.29 11.12 -13.91
C VAL A 45 -0.64 10.11 -13.26
N LEU A 46 -0.24 9.59 -12.12
CA LEU A 46 -1.01 8.64 -11.33
C LEU A 46 -1.74 9.41 -10.22
N TYR A 47 -2.98 9.02 -9.98
CA TYR A 47 -3.85 9.69 -9.01
C TYR A 47 -4.33 8.71 -7.94
N TRP A 48 -4.28 9.17 -6.70
CA TRP A 48 -4.86 8.50 -5.53
C TRP A 48 -5.79 9.46 -4.80
N ALA A 49 -6.80 8.89 -4.19
CA ALA A 49 -7.44 9.54 -3.07
C ALA A 49 -6.47 9.52 -1.88
N ALA A 50 -6.50 10.55 -1.05
CA ALA A 50 -5.65 10.60 0.13
C ALA A 50 -6.37 11.27 1.30
N ARG A 51 -6.02 10.85 2.52
CA ARG A 51 -6.45 11.51 3.74
C ARG A 51 -5.34 12.44 4.23
N ALA A 52 -5.66 13.71 4.41
CA ALA A 52 -4.75 14.66 5.03
C ALA A 52 -4.77 14.52 6.56
N ASP A 53 -3.62 14.75 7.19
CA ASP A 53 -3.53 14.89 8.64
C ASP A 53 -4.08 16.27 9.07
N ASP A 54 -5.11 16.25 9.90
CA ASP A 54 -5.76 17.47 10.41
C ASP A 54 -4.86 18.25 11.41
N SER A 55 -3.77 17.64 11.88
CA SER A 55 -2.82 18.26 12.82
C SER A 55 -1.75 19.14 12.15
N ALA A 56 -1.81 19.31 10.84
CA ALA A 56 -0.83 20.09 10.10
C ALA A 56 -0.78 21.56 10.60
N PRO A 57 0.41 22.13 10.79
CA PRO A 57 0.55 23.55 11.14
C PRO A 57 0.05 24.44 10.00
N PRO A 58 -0.24 25.74 10.26
CA PRO A 58 -0.60 26.67 9.20
C PRO A 58 0.46 26.63 8.08
N TRP A 59 0.01 26.43 6.85
CA TRP A 59 0.89 26.36 5.70
C TRP A 59 1.50 27.74 5.35
N PRO A 60 2.83 27.85 5.29
CA PRO A 60 3.49 29.15 5.08
C PRO A 60 3.48 29.64 3.63
N GLY A 61 2.95 28.84 2.68
CA GLY A 61 3.09 29.08 1.25
C GLY A 61 4.41 28.56 0.70
N THR A 62 4.48 28.40 -0.62
CA THR A 62 5.70 28.08 -1.36
C THR A 62 5.85 29.07 -2.53
N PRO A 63 7.03 29.18 -3.16
CA PRO A 63 7.18 30.01 -4.37
C PRO A 63 6.27 29.59 -5.54
N GLU A 64 5.78 28.36 -5.54
CA GLU A 64 4.95 27.80 -6.62
C GLU A 64 3.45 27.83 -6.28
N ILE A 65 3.08 27.90 -4.99
CA ILE A 65 1.71 27.84 -4.50
C ILE A 65 1.39 29.07 -3.67
N ASP A 66 0.51 29.92 -4.17
CA ASP A 66 0.11 31.16 -3.49
C ASP A 66 -0.96 30.92 -2.42
N ARG A 67 -1.83 29.93 -2.63
CA ARG A 67 -3.00 29.70 -1.77
C ARG A 67 -3.41 28.23 -1.74
N LEU A 68 -3.71 27.76 -0.54
CA LEU A 68 -4.32 26.47 -0.27
C LEU A 68 -5.74 26.67 0.24
N GLU A 69 -6.70 25.90 -0.28
CA GLU A 69 -8.10 25.96 0.14
C GLU A 69 -8.75 24.57 0.09
N PHE A 70 -9.35 24.14 1.18
CA PHE A 70 -10.22 22.97 1.20
C PHE A 70 -11.60 23.35 0.67
N VAL A 71 -12.05 22.68 -0.37
CA VAL A 71 -13.37 22.90 -0.98
C VAL A 71 -14.18 21.61 -1.01
N PRO A 72 -15.51 21.67 -0.87
CA PRO A 72 -16.35 20.50 -1.06
C PRO A 72 -16.13 19.87 -2.45
N ALA A 73 -16.07 18.55 -2.53
CA ALA A 73 -15.82 17.83 -3.79
C ALA A 73 -16.78 18.27 -4.92
N ALA A 74 -18.07 18.47 -4.61
CA ALA A 74 -19.07 18.95 -5.57
C ALA A 74 -18.74 20.32 -6.19
N ARG A 75 -17.90 21.15 -5.55
CA ARG A 75 -17.44 22.44 -6.07
C ARG A 75 -16.03 22.40 -6.64
N ALA A 76 -15.26 21.35 -6.36
CA ALA A 76 -13.87 21.25 -6.79
C ALA A 76 -13.75 21.26 -8.32
N ALA A 77 -14.60 20.50 -9.03
CA ALA A 77 -14.61 20.43 -10.49
C ALA A 77 -14.71 21.81 -11.17
N SER A 78 -15.56 22.71 -10.63
CA SER A 78 -15.70 24.08 -11.18
C SER A 78 -14.53 25.01 -10.90
N ARG A 79 -13.57 24.59 -10.04
CA ARG A 79 -12.39 25.38 -9.64
C ARG A 79 -11.12 24.91 -10.36
N LEU A 80 -11.16 23.76 -11.02
CA LEU A 80 -10.01 23.21 -11.73
C LEU A 80 -9.77 23.90 -13.06
N THR A 81 -8.51 24.21 -13.36
CA THR A 81 -8.12 24.89 -14.59
C THR A 81 -8.13 23.92 -15.78
N HIS A 82 -7.82 22.64 -15.54
CA HIS A 82 -7.72 21.65 -16.62
C HIS A 82 -8.90 20.68 -16.57
N PRO A 83 -9.72 20.61 -17.65
CA PRO A 83 -10.87 19.69 -17.72
C PRO A 83 -10.52 18.21 -17.47
N ARG A 84 -9.31 17.79 -17.87
CA ARG A 84 -8.81 16.43 -17.64
C ARG A 84 -8.63 16.04 -16.17
N ASP A 85 -8.48 17.02 -15.26
CA ASP A 85 -8.33 16.75 -13.84
C ASP A 85 -9.70 16.59 -13.16
N ILE A 86 -10.77 17.04 -13.82
CA ILE A 86 -12.16 16.95 -13.34
C ILE A 86 -12.59 15.50 -13.18
N GLU A 87 -12.22 14.64 -14.14
CA GLU A 87 -12.54 13.20 -14.13
C GLU A 87 -12.12 12.53 -12.81
N PHE A 88 -10.91 12.81 -12.32
CA PHE A 88 -10.40 12.21 -11.08
C PHE A 88 -11.13 12.71 -9.83
N VAL A 89 -11.56 13.98 -9.83
CA VAL A 89 -12.40 14.52 -8.75
C VAL A 89 -13.79 13.89 -8.77
N GLU A 90 -14.35 13.66 -9.97
CA GLU A 90 -15.64 12.99 -10.13
C GLU A 90 -15.56 11.51 -9.74
N ILE A 91 -14.52 10.78 -10.16
CA ILE A 91 -14.26 9.39 -9.75
C ILE A 91 -14.14 9.34 -8.22
N ALA A 92 -13.34 10.23 -7.62
CA ALA A 92 -13.22 10.33 -6.18
C ALA A 92 -14.58 10.61 -5.50
N GLY A 93 -15.42 11.45 -6.08
CA GLY A 93 -16.77 11.77 -5.56
C GLY A 93 -17.79 10.65 -5.73
N GLN A 94 -17.77 9.93 -6.85
CA GLN A 94 -18.73 8.88 -7.19
C GLN A 94 -18.39 7.52 -6.58
N SER A 95 -17.11 7.13 -6.61
CA SER A 95 -16.64 5.84 -6.06
C SER A 95 -16.84 5.75 -4.55
N LEU A 96 -17.17 6.85 -3.93
CA LEU A 96 -17.04 7.03 -2.50
C LEU A 96 -18.36 7.31 -1.82
N GLY A 97 -19.53 7.25 -2.45
CA GLY A 97 -20.86 7.35 -1.80
C GLY A 97 -20.82 7.63 -0.27
N SER A 98 -19.63 7.61 0.26
CA SER A 98 -19.06 7.87 1.58
C SER A 98 -17.70 8.54 1.42
N PRO A 99 -17.18 9.33 2.36
CA PRO A 99 -15.87 9.96 2.27
C PRO A 99 -14.78 8.95 1.94
N VAL A 100 -13.86 9.31 1.04
CA VAL A 100 -12.60 8.55 0.73
C VAL A 100 -11.86 8.14 2.01
N SER A 101 -12.12 8.88 3.07
CA SER A 101 -11.56 8.69 4.39
C SER A 101 -11.92 7.39 5.10
N ASP A 102 -12.91 6.64 4.62
CA ASP A 102 -13.44 5.47 5.35
C ASP A 102 -12.89 4.14 4.84
N THR A 103 -11.89 4.17 3.95
CA THR A 103 -11.20 2.96 3.53
C THR A 103 -10.00 2.66 4.42
N ALA A 104 -9.79 1.38 4.74
CA ALA A 104 -8.63 0.88 5.44
C ALA A 104 -7.82 -0.06 4.54
N PRO A 105 -6.51 0.13 4.39
CA PRO A 105 -5.67 -0.76 3.60
C PRO A 105 -5.42 -2.08 4.32
N LEU A 106 -5.47 -3.18 3.59
CA LEU A 106 -4.87 -4.47 3.95
C LEU A 106 -3.73 -4.73 2.95
N VAL A 107 -2.51 -4.75 3.45
CA VAL A 107 -1.33 -5.00 2.63
C VAL A 107 -0.91 -6.46 2.73
N ILE A 108 -0.86 -7.17 1.60
CA ILE A 108 -0.31 -8.51 1.50
C ILE A 108 1.12 -8.39 0.96
N LEU A 109 2.09 -8.69 1.81
CA LEU A 109 3.51 -8.47 1.56
C LEU A 109 4.26 -9.79 1.45
N ARG A 110 5.05 -9.97 0.38
CA ARG A 110 6.06 -11.00 0.33
C ARG A 110 7.31 -10.55 1.06
N HIS A 111 7.86 -11.38 1.97
CA HIS A 111 9.14 -11.05 2.62
C HIS A 111 10.22 -10.67 1.61
N THR A 112 11.14 -9.79 2.03
CA THR A 112 12.27 -9.36 1.21
C THR A 112 13.28 -10.48 1.00
N LYS A 113 14.35 -10.22 0.26
CA LYS A 113 15.28 -11.26 -0.17
C LYS A 113 15.99 -11.92 1.03
N ALA A 114 15.71 -13.19 1.25
CA ALA A 114 16.37 -14.01 2.28
C ALA A 114 17.68 -14.61 1.76
N LEU A 115 18.56 -14.97 2.70
CA LEU A 115 19.73 -15.78 2.41
C LEU A 115 19.33 -17.07 1.71
N GLY A 116 20.06 -17.47 0.66
CA GLY A 116 19.74 -18.69 -0.10
C GLY A 116 19.82 -19.96 0.76
N ARG A 117 18.85 -20.87 0.63
CA ARG A 117 18.79 -22.12 1.42
C ARG A 117 20.10 -22.92 1.43
N LYS A 118 20.85 -22.95 0.33
CA LYS A 118 22.16 -23.64 0.22
C LYS A 118 23.29 -22.98 1.04
N ARG A 119 23.06 -21.79 1.57
CA ARG A 119 24.03 -21.00 2.37
C ARG A 119 23.62 -20.89 3.83
N TRP A 120 22.58 -21.62 4.22
CA TRP A 120 22.04 -21.60 5.58
C TRP A 120 21.95 -23.04 6.10
N ASP A 121 22.59 -23.30 7.25
CA ASP A 121 22.68 -24.63 7.88
C ASP A 121 21.71 -24.81 9.06
N GLY A 122 21.01 -23.73 9.47
CA GLY A 122 20.01 -23.75 10.53
C GLY A 122 18.62 -24.17 10.08
N ALA A 123 17.64 -24.11 10.97
CA ALA A 123 16.23 -24.29 10.65
C ALA A 123 15.76 -23.24 9.63
N ASP A 124 14.88 -23.61 8.68
CA ASP A 124 14.42 -22.66 7.63
C ASP A 124 13.65 -21.49 8.24
N ALA A 125 12.96 -21.69 9.38
CA ALA A 125 12.31 -20.62 10.12
C ALA A 125 13.27 -19.52 10.57
N ASP A 126 14.50 -19.87 10.94
CA ASP A 126 15.52 -18.94 11.42
C ASP A 126 16.40 -18.36 10.30
N ARG A 127 16.11 -18.68 9.04
CA ARG A 127 16.88 -18.20 7.90
C ARG A 127 16.70 -16.69 7.71
N PRO A 128 17.81 -15.91 7.82
CA PRO A 128 17.78 -14.45 7.83
C PRO A 128 17.61 -13.85 6.42
N LEU A 129 17.40 -12.56 6.37
CA LEU A 129 17.54 -11.75 5.16
C LEU A 129 19.00 -11.73 4.69
N ASP A 130 19.22 -11.60 3.40
CA ASP A 130 20.53 -11.25 2.86
C ASP A 130 20.75 -9.72 2.90
N PRO A 131 21.96 -9.19 2.64
CA PRO A 131 22.20 -7.75 2.66
C PRO A 131 21.30 -6.93 1.74
N LYS A 132 20.91 -7.51 0.58
CA LYS A 132 19.94 -6.87 -0.32
C LYS A 132 18.54 -6.84 0.31
N GLY A 133 18.14 -7.93 0.99
CA GLY A 133 16.87 -8.00 1.68
C GLY A 133 16.75 -7.02 2.84
N ILE A 134 17.83 -6.80 3.58
CA ILE A 134 17.89 -5.78 4.65
C ILE A 134 17.63 -4.39 4.04
N ALA A 135 18.36 -4.01 3.00
CA ALA A 135 18.15 -2.73 2.31
C ALA A 135 16.74 -2.60 1.71
N GLN A 136 16.16 -3.70 1.23
CA GLN A 136 14.77 -3.72 0.77
C GLN A 136 13.79 -3.49 1.92
N ALA A 137 14.03 -4.06 3.11
CA ALA A 137 13.17 -3.86 4.29
C ALA A 137 13.17 -2.39 4.75
N ASP A 138 14.33 -1.71 4.71
CA ASP A 138 14.43 -0.28 5.01
C ASP A 138 13.62 0.57 4.01
N ARG A 139 13.68 0.25 2.72
CA ARG A 139 12.87 0.93 1.69
C ARG A 139 11.38 0.67 1.88
N LEU A 140 10.99 -0.57 2.21
CA LEU A 140 9.60 -0.92 2.50
C LEU A 140 9.02 -0.11 3.65
N ALA A 141 9.80 0.20 4.68
CA ALA A 141 9.35 1.01 5.80
C ALA A 141 8.79 2.37 5.34
N VAL A 142 9.44 3.00 4.37
CA VAL A 142 8.99 4.27 3.77
C VAL A 142 7.70 4.07 2.98
N LEU A 143 7.61 3.00 2.18
CA LEU A 143 6.45 2.76 1.32
C LEU A 143 5.20 2.39 2.13
N LEU A 144 5.34 1.53 3.13
CA LEU A 144 4.22 1.16 4.00
C LEU A 144 3.67 2.36 4.79
N ALA A 145 4.55 3.29 5.18
CA ALA A 145 4.12 4.52 5.84
C ALA A 145 3.21 5.39 4.97
N CYS A 146 3.34 5.33 3.63
CA CYS A 146 2.49 6.08 2.71
C CYS A 146 1.01 5.69 2.77
N PHE A 147 0.68 4.51 3.30
CA PHE A 147 -0.69 3.98 3.38
C PHE A 147 -1.32 4.08 4.78
N GLY A 148 -0.68 4.73 5.72
CA GLY A 148 -1.23 4.90 7.08
C GLY A 148 -1.43 3.59 7.84
N ILE A 149 -0.59 2.57 7.59
CA ILE A 149 -0.63 1.29 8.29
C ILE A 149 -0.32 1.49 9.77
N THR A 150 -1.14 0.90 10.63
CA THR A 150 -0.99 0.99 12.10
C THR A 150 -0.74 -0.37 12.76
N ARG A 151 -1.08 -1.46 12.09
CA ARG A 151 -0.97 -2.82 12.60
C ARG A 151 -0.04 -3.66 11.74
N VAL A 152 0.85 -4.43 12.37
CA VAL A 152 1.88 -5.21 11.67
C VAL A 152 1.76 -6.67 12.07
N VAL A 153 1.37 -7.51 11.12
CA VAL A 153 1.20 -8.96 11.29
C VAL A 153 2.21 -9.69 10.41
N SER A 154 2.84 -10.71 10.90
CA SER A 154 3.88 -11.44 10.17
C SER A 154 3.85 -12.94 10.46
N SER A 155 4.16 -13.76 9.46
CA SER A 155 4.70 -15.10 9.73
C SER A 155 5.80 -15.01 10.78
N ASP A 156 5.92 -15.99 11.66
CA ASP A 156 6.93 -16.07 12.72
C ASP A 156 8.35 -16.39 12.20
N SER A 157 8.49 -16.74 10.91
CA SER A 157 9.80 -16.92 10.28
C SER A 157 10.64 -15.64 10.32
N LEU A 158 11.90 -15.76 10.71
CA LEU A 158 12.82 -14.64 10.93
C LEU A 158 12.85 -13.66 9.72
N ARG A 159 12.90 -14.19 8.48
CA ARG A 159 12.90 -13.39 7.26
C ARG A 159 11.66 -12.51 7.08
N CYS A 160 10.50 -12.96 7.55
CA CYS A 160 9.27 -12.16 7.50
C CYS A 160 9.25 -11.09 8.58
N VAL A 161 9.60 -11.47 9.81
CA VAL A 161 9.71 -10.54 10.93
C VAL A 161 10.73 -9.45 10.65
N ASP A 162 11.92 -9.80 10.14
CA ASP A 162 12.95 -8.82 9.79
C ASP A 162 12.56 -7.93 8.61
N THR A 163 11.70 -8.40 7.71
CA THR A 163 11.16 -7.58 6.61
C THR A 163 10.31 -6.42 7.12
N VAL A 164 9.47 -6.66 8.13
CA VAL A 164 8.53 -5.63 8.64
C VAL A 164 9.05 -4.88 9.86
N ARG A 165 10.15 -5.34 10.49
CA ARG A 165 10.71 -4.74 11.70
C ARG A 165 11.08 -3.26 11.55
N PRO A 166 11.76 -2.80 10.46
CA PRO A 166 12.06 -1.38 10.28
C PRO A 166 10.78 -0.51 10.28
N PHE A 167 9.75 -0.96 9.58
CA PHE A 167 8.46 -0.27 9.56
C PHE A 167 7.79 -0.28 10.95
N ALA A 168 7.66 -1.44 11.59
CA ALA A 168 7.06 -1.56 12.91
C ALA A 168 7.76 -0.62 13.93
N THR A 169 9.09 -0.53 13.86
CA THR A 169 9.88 0.38 14.70
C THR A 169 9.52 1.84 14.43
N SER A 170 9.42 2.24 13.17
CA SER A 170 9.13 3.63 12.77
C SER A 170 7.77 4.12 13.26
N VAL A 171 6.75 3.24 13.25
CA VAL A 171 5.39 3.56 13.71
C VAL A 171 5.13 3.16 15.17
N ARG A 172 6.14 2.64 15.88
CA ARG A 172 6.06 2.17 17.27
C ARG A 172 5.01 1.07 17.48
N ALA A 173 4.79 0.24 16.46
CA ALA A 173 3.90 -0.91 16.53
C ALA A 173 4.65 -2.17 16.96
N HIS A 174 3.93 -3.12 17.54
CA HIS A 174 4.42 -4.48 17.76
C HIS A 174 4.22 -5.33 16.50
N VAL A 175 5.15 -6.25 16.25
CA VAL A 175 4.94 -7.29 15.21
C VAL A 175 4.14 -8.41 15.85
N GLU A 176 2.89 -8.57 15.44
CA GLU A 176 2.03 -9.68 15.82
C GLU A 176 2.43 -10.91 14.99
N LEU A 177 2.70 -12.02 15.66
CA LEU A 177 3.07 -13.26 14.96
C LEU A 177 1.82 -14.06 14.58
N GLU A 178 1.75 -14.47 13.32
CA GLU A 178 0.67 -15.30 12.78
C GLU A 178 1.24 -16.60 12.19
N PRO A 179 1.33 -17.66 12.99
CA PRO A 179 1.93 -18.93 12.56
C PRO A 179 1.20 -19.61 11.40
N ARG A 180 -0.10 -19.33 11.20
CA ARG A 180 -0.92 -19.94 10.12
C ARG A 180 -0.44 -19.54 8.72
N VAL A 181 0.35 -18.46 8.59
CA VAL A 181 0.85 -17.96 7.30
C VAL A 181 2.33 -18.31 7.05
N THR A 182 2.88 -19.30 7.76
CA THR A 182 4.20 -19.90 7.45
C THR A 182 4.10 -20.86 6.28
N GLU A 183 5.24 -21.19 5.64
CA GLU A 183 5.30 -22.23 4.59
C GLU A 183 4.86 -23.58 5.16
N GLU A 184 5.36 -23.96 6.33
CA GLU A 184 5.11 -25.26 6.98
C GLU A 184 3.63 -25.41 7.41
N ALA A 185 3.04 -24.38 8.00
CA ALA A 185 1.64 -24.41 8.38
C ALA A 185 0.75 -24.47 7.14
N HIS A 186 1.09 -23.74 6.09
CA HIS A 186 0.35 -23.74 4.83
C HIS A 186 0.41 -25.09 4.13
N GLU A 187 1.57 -25.77 4.08
CA GLU A 187 1.69 -27.12 3.53
C GLU A 187 0.80 -28.11 4.26
N SER A 188 0.69 -27.97 5.59
CA SER A 188 -0.09 -28.87 6.44
C SER A 188 -1.58 -28.55 6.44
N ALA A 189 -1.95 -27.28 6.46
CA ALA A 189 -3.33 -26.81 6.60
C ALA A 189 -3.56 -25.47 5.87
N PRO A 190 -3.69 -25.43 4.55
CA PRO A 190 -3.82 -24.19 3.76
C PRO A 190 -5.00 -23.31 4.18
N ARG A 191 -6.08 -23.91 4.71
CA ARG A 191 -7.25 -23.18 5.21
C ARG A 191 -6.91 -22.20 6.34
N GLY A 192 -5.91 -22.52 7.18
CA GLY A 192 -5.47 -21.64 8.25
C GLY A 192 -5.00 -20.27 7.75
N ALA A 193 -4.25 -20.24 6.63
CA ALA A 193 -3.80 -19.00 6.01
C ALA A 193 -4.98 -18.19 5.42
N ALA A 194 -5.94 -18.88 4.78
CA ALA A 194 -7.15 -18.26 4.26
C ALA A 194 -8.00 -17.63 5.39
N ASP A 195 -8.15 -18.32 6.50
CA ASP A 195 -8.91 -17.82 7.64
C ASP A 195 -8.20 -16.62 8.30
N ALA A 196 -6.87 -16.66 8.43
CA ALA A 196 -6.09 -15.55 8.97
C ALA A 196 -6.28 -14.26 8.15
N VAL A 197 -6.22 -14.33 6.82
CA VAL A 197 -6.39 -13.15 5.98
C VAL A 197 -7.84 -12.64 5.99
N ARG A 198 -8.85 -13.52 6.08
CA ARG A 198 -10.27 -13.11 6.22
C ARG A 198 -10.53 -12.41 7.55
N GLU A 199 -9.94 -12.88 8.65
CA GLU A 199 -9.99 -12.20 9.94
C GLU A 199 -9.42 -10.78 9.84
N LEU A 200 -8.26 -10.60 9.18
CA LEU A 200 -7.67 -9.30 8.94
C LEU A 200 -8.52 -8.44 7.98
N LEU A 201 -9.12 -9.04 6.96
CA LEU A 201 -9.99 -8.34 6.01
C LEU A 201 -11.20 -7.72 6.74
N THR A 202 -11.76 -8.41 7.73
CA THR A 202 -12.93 -7.96 8.50
C THR A 202 -12.61 -7.07 9.68
N SER A 203 -11.36 -7.01 10.17
CA SER A 203 -10.98 -6.21 11.34
C SER A 203 -11.16 -4.70 11.14
N GLY A 204 -11.04 -4.22 9.91
CA GLY A 204 -11.11 -2.79 9.59
C GLY A 204 -9.86 -1.99 9.92
N ASP A 205 -8.84 -2.58 10.55
CA ASP A 205 -7.59 -1.90 10.89
C ASP A 205 -6.71 -1.72 9.65
N PRO A 206 -6.04 -0.58 9.45
CA PRO A 206 -4.96 -0.46 8.48
C PRO A 206 -3.81 -1.41 8.84
N VAL A 207 -3.63 -2.50 8.07
CA VAL A 207 -2.76 -3.61 8.45
C VAL A 207 -1.88 -4.10 7.32
N VAL A 208 -0.65 -4.51 7.64
CA VAL A 208 0.22 -5.29 6.75
C VAL A 208 0.35 -6.73 7.26
N LEU A 209 0.22 -7.69 6.35
CA LEU A 209 0.48 -9.12 6.57
C LEU A 209 1.67 -9.54 5.74
N CYS A 210 2.78 -9.89 6.39
CA CYS A 210 3.98 -10.39 5.72
C CYS A 210 4.02 -11.92 5.72
N SER A 211 4.21 -12.51 4.54
CA SER A 211 4.24 -13.95 4.37
C SER A 211 5.20 -14.38 3.23
N HIS A 212 5.03 -15.58 2.72
CA HIS A 212 5.93 -16.30 1.82
C HIS A 212 5.30 -16.56 0.46
N ARG A 213 6.14 -16.67 -0.57
CA ARG A 213 5.69 -16.94 -1.94
C ARG A 213 4.67 -18.09 -2.06
N PRO A 214 4.87 -19.27 -1.44
CA PRO A 214 3.91 -20.38 -1.59
C PRO A 214 2.55 -20.10 -0.93
N VAL A 215 2.49 -19.20 0.04
CA VAL A 215 1.28 -18.87 0.80
C VAL A 215 0.44 -17.80 0.09
N LEU A 216 1.09 -16.90 -0.66
CA LEU A 216 0.44 -15.74 -1.30
C LEU A 216 -0.78 -16.10 -2.17
N PRO A 217 -0.77 -17.16 -2.99
CA PRO A 217 -1.96 -17.53 -3.76
C PRO A 217 -3.18 -17.75 -2.86
N THR A 218 -3.02 -18.51 -1.79
CA THR A 218 -4.12 -18.77 -0.83
C THR A 218 -4.59 -17.50 -0.13
N LEU A 219 -3.66 -16.57 0.20
CA LEU A 219 -4.04 -15.30 0.82
C LEU A 219 -4.85 -14.43 -0.15
N LEU A 220 -4.43 -14.30 -1.41
CA LEU A 220 -5.14 -13.50 -2.41
C LEU A 220 -6.48 -14.14 -2.81
N ASP A 221 -6.52 -15.44 -3.05
CA ASP A 221 -7.76 -16.17 -3.38
C ASP A 221 -8.80 -16.06 -2.26
N ALA A 222 -8.35 -16.02 -1.00
CA ALA A 222 -9.23 -15.91 0.15
C ALA A 222 -9.91 -14.53 0.29
N LEU A 223 -9.41 -13.50 -0.41
CA LEU A 223 -10.03 -12.18 -0.49
C LEU A 223 -11.24 -12.13 -1.43
N GLY A 224 -11.41 -13.16 -2.28
CA GLY A 224 -12.47 -13.22 -3.29
C GLY A 224 -12.10 -12.49 -4.58
N ASP A 225 -13.12 -12.06 -5.32
CA ASP A 225 -12.92 -11.35 -6.58
C ASP A 225 -12.36 -9.95 -6.33
N LEU A 226 -11.12 -9.73 -6.71
CA LEU A 226 -10.48 -8.43 -6.62
C LEU A 226 -10.85 -7.57 -7.84
N PRO A 227 -11.13 -6.27 -7.68
CA PRO A 227 -11.32 -5.37 -8.81
C PRO A 227 -10.03 -5.23 -9.62
N GLU A 228 -10.14 -4.88 -10.89
CA GLU A 228 -8.97 -4.55 -11.71
C GLU A 228 -8.27 -3.31 -11.15
N SER A 229 -6.93 -3.37 -11.07
CA SER A 229 -6.13 -2.22 -10.65
C SER A 229 -6.18 -1.11 -11.70
N PRO A 230 -6.58 0.11 -11.36
CA PRO A 230 -6.54 1.23 -12.29
C PRO A 230 -5.13 1.76 -12.54
N LEU A 231 -4.13 1.29 -11.76
CA LEU A 231 -2.72 1.64 -11.89
C LEU A 231 -1.89 0.47 -12.42
N PRO A 232 -0.85 0.72 -13.23
CA PRO A 232 0.10 -0.32 -13.60
C PRO A 232 1.02 -0.71 -12.42
N PRO A 233 1.42 -1.99 -12.29
CA PRO A 233 0.94 -3.09 -13.13
C PRO A 233 -0.51 -3.48 -12.79
N HIS A 234 -1.32 -3.70 -13.81
CA HIS A 234 -2.75 -4.05 -13.62
C HIS A 234 -2.94 -5.47 -13.08
N ASP A 235 -1.92 -6.32 -13.25
CA ASP A 235 -1.93 -7.70 -12.79
C ASP A 235 -1.52 -7.80 -11.31
N VAL A 236 -2.41 -8.35 -10.48
CA VAL A 236 -2.27 -8.49 -9.02
C VAL A 236 -2.17 -9.97 -8.64
N THR A 237 -1.57 -10.81 -9.48
CA THR A 237 -1.41 -12.23 -9.20
C THR A 237 -0.23 -12.52 -8.27
N ALA A 238 -0.39 -13.55 -7.42
CA ALA A 238 0.63 -13.98 -6.47
C ALA A 238 1.95 -14.40 -7.12
N ASP A 239 1.87 -15.04 -8.30
CA ASP A 239 3.03 -15.59 -9.00
C ASP A 239 4.01 -14.51 -9.47
N THR A 240 3.54 -13.31 -9.70
CA THR A 240 4.32 -12.18 -10.19
C THR A 240 4.99 -11.38 -9.07
N LEU A 241 4.64 -11.60 -7.81
CA LEU A 241 5.21 -10.88 -6.67
C LEU A 241 6.66 -11.30 -6.40
N SER A 242 7.61 -10.40 -6.62
CA SER A 242 9.01 -10.53 -6.26
C SER A 242 9.25 -10.37 -4.75
N PRO A 243 10.41 -10.76 -4.18
CA PRO A 243 10.73 -10.46 -2.78
C PRO A 243 10.65 -8.97 -2.48
N GLY A 244 9.82 -8.58 -1.52
CA GLY A 244 9.53 -7.21 -1.15
C GLY A 244 8.38 -6.56 -1.92
N SER A 245 7.83 -7.23 -2.95
CA SER A 245 6.61 -6.75 -3.60
C SER A 245 5.39 -6.96 -2.70
N PHE A 246 4.41 -6.08 -2.84
CA PHE A 246 3.19 -6.12 -2.05
C PHE A 246 1.95 -5.70 -2.86
N VAL A 247 0.81 -6.14 -2.38
CA VAL A 247 -0.51 -5.76 -2.87
C VAL A 247 -1.21 -4.98 -1.77
N VAL A 248 -1.76 -3.84 -2.12
CA VAL A 248 -2.63 -3.05 -1.23
C VAL A 248 -4.07 -3.29 -1.64
N VAL A 249 -4.87 -3.78 -0.71
CA VAL A 249 -6.31 -3.98 -0.85
C VAL A 249 -7.00 -2.89 -0.04
N HIS A 250 -7.63 -1.95 -0.73
CA HIS A 250 -8.41 -0.90 -0.11
C HIS A 250 -9.82 -1.41 0.15
N ARG A 251 -10.19 -1.47 1.43
CA ARG A 251 -11.48 -2.00 1.85
C ARG A 251 -12.26 -1.02 2.69
N ARG A 252 -13.56 -1.10 2.59
CA ARG A 252 -14.53 -0.43 3.45
C ARG A 252 -15.18 -1.49 4.33
N VAL A 253 -15.17 -1.25 5.64
CA VAL A 253 -15.81 -2.14 6.61
C VAL A 253 -17.06 -1.44 7.14
N GLY A 254 -18.22 -1.93 6.75
CA GLY A 254 -19.52 -1.47 7.23
C GLY A 254 -20.07 -2.36 8.35
N THR A 255 -21.30 -2.13 8.75
CA THR A 255 -22.01 -2.94 9.74
C THR A 255 -22.40 -4.31 9.13
N GLY A 256 -21.43 -5.23 9.08
CA GLY A 256 -21.64 -6.63 8.69
C GLY A 256 -21.13 -7.04 7.30
N GLU A 257 -20.68 -6.10 6.49
CA GLU A 257 -20.13 -6.40 5.16
C GLU A 257 -18.81 -5.68 4.93
N VAL A 258 -17.89 -6.36 4.24
CA VAL A 258 -16.63 -5.81 3.77
C VAL A 258 -16.72 -5.66 2.26
N GLU A 259 -16.46 -4.47 1.78
CA GLU A 259 -16.39 -4.16 0.34
C GLU A 259 -14.93 -3.84 -0.02
N ILE A 260 -14.37 -4.54 -0.99
CA ILE A 260 -13.07 -4.21 -1.59
C ILE A 260 -13.34 -3.18 -2.69
N VAL A 261 -12.86 -1.96 -2.48
CA VAL A 261 -13.14 -0.82 -3.37
C VAL A 261 -11.98 -0.45 -4.27
N GLY A 262 -10.83 -1.07 -4.08
CA GLY A 262 -9.67 -0.87 -4.95
C GLY A 262 -8.53 -1.80 -4.59
N VAL A 263 -7.65 -2.03 -5.56
CA VAL A 263 -6.45 -2.83 -5.39
C VAL A 263 -5.31 -2.20 -6.20
N GLU A 264 -4.11 -2.31 -5.69
CA GLU A 264 -2.90 -1.91 -6.39
C GLU A 264 -1.71 -2.79 -5.99
N ARG A 265 -0.75 -2.93 -6.90
CA ARG A 265 0.47 -3.69 -6.67
C ARG A 265 1.69 -2.79 -6.77
N HIS A 266 2.66 -3.04 -5.91
CA HIS A 266 3.92 -2.33 -5.89
C HIS A 266 5.10 -3.29 -5.83
N ASP A 267 6.13 -2.99 -6.64
CA ASP A 267 7.40 -3.70 -6.69
C ASP A 267 8.53 -2.77 -6.21
N LEU A 268 9.56 -3.32 -5.51
CA LEU A 268 10.70 -2.53 -5.01
C LEU A 268 11.77 -2.27 -6.08
#